data_4c8e687fba7c1b949fc7a9fdb86898c2
#
_entry.id   4c8e687fba7c1b949fc7a9fdb86898c2
#
_cell.length_a   1.000
_cell.length_b   1.000
_cell.length_c   1.000
_cell.angle_alpha   90.00
_cell.angle_beta   90.00
_cell.angle_gamma   90.00
#
_symmetry.space_group_name_H-M   'P 1'
#
loop_
_entity.id
_entity.type
_entity.pdbx_description
1 polymer ?
#
loop_
_entity_poly.entity_id
_entity_poly.type
_entity_poly.pdbx_seq_one_letter_code
_entity_poly.pdbx_strand_id
1 'polypeptide(L)'
;MACLLMHGSWSMRVSPYGNRRLDVLGVETSVSEISPLPQQWRRRMAGRDPEEDGRASTPLELLFDLTFVVAVALAAAELHHALAEDDAAHAVAGYAAVFFGIWWAWVNFTWFASAYDTDDVPYRILTLVQMGGVLVLAAGIPAAFDRFDFTTVVIGYVIMRLALVTQWLRAAREHPEGRSGTLRYAAGVTAVQLAWIGRLWLPGLAGWIGFAALVAAELGVPAWAEFAGRSTSWHPGHITERYGLFTIIVLGEVISAIAIAVQSALAAGSAAGPGLLTAAAGGLLLVFALWWSYFKHSATSQIRQSLPWTFVWALGHYLVFSAVAAVGAGLQVVVDTLTHADRVGSVFAAFTVAIPVAIFLIVLGLLNTRMSDQPTASGPILLTAVLVLAAAAATRIVTLPLSIVVMVVLVTLLLAYHLAAAHRTA
;
A
#
# COMPACT_ATOMS: atom_id res chain seq x y z
N MET A 1 -29.14 8.30 -48.99
CA MET A 1 -28.37 8.46 -50.24
C MET A 1 -26.94 8.01 -49.99
N ALA A 2 -26.60 6.89 -50.63
CA ALA A 2 -25.30 6.26 -50.88
C ALA A 2 -24.41 5.88 -49.68
N CYS A 3 -24.55 4.64 -49.35
CA CYS A 3 -23.61 3.75 -48.64
C CYS A 3 -22.37 3.49 -49.52
N LEU A 4 -21.17 3.62 -49.00
CA LEU A 4 -19.95 3.04 -49.62
C LEU A 4 -19.28 2.13 -48.61
N LEU A 5 -19.60 0.84 -48.71
CA LEU A 5 -18.88 -0.28 -48.11
C LEU A 5 -17.58 -0.49 -48.88
N MET A 6 -16.43 -0.25 -48.22
CA MET A 6 -15.18 -0.79 -48.70
C MET A 6 -14.89 -2.12 -48.00
N HIS A 7 -15.08 -3.21 -48.74
CA HIS A 7 -14.56 -4.54 -48.41
C HIS A 7 -13.05 -4.55 -48.68
N GLY A 8 -12.24 -4.46 -47.65
CA GLY A 8 -10.83 -4.79 -47.71
C GLY A 8 -10.62 -6.25 -47.29
N SER A 9 -10.31 -7.12 -48.23
CA SER A 9 -9.94 -8.50 -47.98
C SER A 9 -8.53 -8.55 -47.38
N TRP A 10 -8.44 -8.98 -46.13
CA TRP A 10 -7.16 -9.23 -45.44
C TRP A 10 -6.68 -10.64 -45.81
N SER A 11 -5.62 -10.77 -46.62
CA SER A 11 -4.93 -12.04 -46.81
C SER A 11 -3.75 -12.14 -45.86
N MET A 12 -3.84 -13.00 -44.83
CA MET A 12 -2.71 -13.38 -44.01
C MET A 12 -1.84 -14.36 -44.76
N ARG A 13 -0.58 -14.00 -45.08
CA ARG A 13 0.45 -14.97 -45.44
C ARG A 13 1.18 -15.40 -44.18
N VAL A 14 1.06 -16.66 -43.84
CA VAL A 14 1.84 -17.28 -42.77
C VAL A 14 3.15 -17.77 -43.37
N SER A 15 4.27 -17.23 -42.90
CA SER A 15 5.60 -17.73 -43.22
C SER A 15 5.90 -18.99 -42.40
N PRO A 16 6.54 -20.03 -42.95
CA PRO A 16 6.88 -21.24 -42.19
C PRO A 16 8.01 -21.05 -41.16
N TYR A 17 8.59 -19.88 -41.07
CA TYR A 17 9.62 -19.53 -40.07
C TYR A 17 9.15 -18.39 -39.19
N GLY A 18 8.28 -18.64 -38.26
CA GLY A 18 7.91 -17.99 -37.01
C GLY A 18 8.04 -16.46 -36.78
N ASN A 19 8.31 -15.60 -37.78
CA ASN A 19 8.39 -14.17 -37.66
C ASN A 19 7.18 -13.49 -38.32
N ARG A 20 6.26 -12.96 -37.58
CA ARG A 20 5.18 -12.10 -38.10
C ARG A 20 5.74 -10.68 -38.29
N ARG A 21 5.79 -10.20 -39.51
CA ARG A 21 6.00 -8.79 -39.84
C ARG A 21 4.63 -8.12 -39.99
N LEU A 22 4.41 -7.05 -39.29
CA LEU A 22 3.30 -6.13 -39.53
C LEU A 22 3.87 -4.89 -40.20
N ASP A 23 3.74 -4.82 -41.52
CA ASP A 23 4.04 -3.62 -42.30
C ASP A 23 2.86 -2.67 -42.23
N VAL A 24 2.92 -1.68 -41.37
CA VAL A 24 2.02 -0.51 -41.35
C VAL A 24 2.91 0.73 -41.40
N LEU A 25 2.88 1.42 -42.51
CA LEU A 25 3.53 2.73 -42.73
C LEU A 25 5.07 2.74 -42.70
N GLY A 26 5.75 1.71 -43.25
CA GLY A 26 7.20 1.78 -43.48
C GLY A 26 8.08 1.87 -42.20
N VAL A 27 7.52 1.55 -41.02
CA VAL A 27 8.27 1.45 -39.76
C VAL A 27 8.42 -0.04 -39.43
N GLU A 28 9.59 -0.59 -39.59
CA GLU A 28 9.92 -1.93 -39.09
C GLU A 28 9.96 -1.94 -37.58
N THR A 29 8.83 -2.22 -36.93
CA THR A 29 8.81 -2.57 -35.50
C THR A 29 8.96 -4.08 -35.38
N SER A 30 10.15 -4.55 -35.05
CA SER A 30 10.35 -5.94 -34.62
C SER A 30 9.70 -6.08 -33.24
N VAL A 31 8.47 -6.57 -33.19
CA VAL A 31 7.91 -7.12 -31.95
C VAL A 31 8.67 -8.41 -31.68
N SER A 32 9.68 -8.38 -30.82
CA SER A 32 10.26 -9.59 -30.29
C SER A 32 9.14 -10.31 -29.54
N GLU A 33 8.65 -11.43 -30.07
CA GLU A 33 7.82 -12.35 -29.32
C GLU A 33 8.61 -12.72 -28.05
N ILE A 34 8.15 -12.27 -26.90
CA ILE A 34 8.60 -12.80 -25.62
C ILE A 34 8.08 -14.24 -25.62
N SER A 35 8.89 -15.16 -26.11
CA SER A 35 8.63 -16.60 -25.95
C SER A 35 8.53 -16.85 -24.45
N PRO A 36 7.40 -17.33 -23.91
CA PRO A 36 7.33 -17.66 -22.50
C PRO A 36 8.42 -18.72 -22.25
N LEU A 37 9.40 -18.38 -21.42
CA LEU A 37 10.42 -19.33 -20.99
C LEU A 37 9.70 -20.58 -20.51
N PRO A 38 10.14 -21.80 -20.93
CA PRO A 38 9.49 -23.03 -20.48
C PRO A 38 9.46 -23.01 -18.96
N GLN A 39 8.25 -23.08 -18.37
CA GLN A 39 8.07 -23.10 -16.93
C GLN A 39 8.81 -24.32 -16.38
N GLN A 40 9.96 -24.08 -15.76
CA GLN A 40 10.69 -25.15 -15.11
C GLN A 40 9.93 -25.53 -13.85
N TRP A 41 9.63 -26.81 -13.69
CA TRP A 41 8.96 -27.33 -12.50
C TRP A 41 9.67 -26.88 -11.22
N ARG A 42 11.00 -26.88 -11.21
CA ARG A 42 11.84 -26.42 -10.11
C ARG A 42 13.10 -25.77 -10.62
N ARG A 43 13.42 -24.60 -10.06
CA ARG A 43 14.69 -23.90 -10.26
C ARG A 43 15.44 -23.86 -8.92
N ARG A 44 16.76 -23.78 -8.98
CA ARG A 44 17.54 -23.51 -7.76
C ARG A 44 17.26 -22.08 -7.30
N MET A 45 16.86 -21.94 -6.01
CA MET A 45 16.62 -20.64 -5.41
C MET A 45 17.98 -20.02 -5.01
N ALA A 46 18.49 -19.13 -5.84
CA ALA A 46 19.70 -18.35 -5.59
C ALA A 46 19.32 -16.90 -5.24
N GLY A 47 20.19 -16.21 -4.53
CA GLY A 47 20.03 -14.76 -4.35
C GLY A 47 20.06 -14.04 -5.68
N ARG A 48 19.15 -13.07 -5.87
CA ARG A 48 19.09 -12.25 -7.07
C ARG A 48 20.25 -11.24 -7.10
N ASP A 49 20.57 -10.74 -8.28
CA ASP A 49 21.54 -9.66 -8.43
C ASP A 49 20.89 -8.33 -8.01
N PRO A 50 21.41 -7.64 -6.96
CA PRO A 50 20.89 -6.34 -6.55
C PRO A 50 21.09 -5.24 -7.59
N GLU A 51 21.91 -5.48 -8.60
CA GLU A 51 22.24 -4.54 -9.68
C GLU A 51 21.63 -4.94 -11.04
N GLU A 52 20.73 -5.93 -11.05
CA GLU A 52 20.05 -6.38 -12.25
C GLU A 52 19.29 -5.23 -12.93
N ASP A 53 19.61 -4.94 -14.19
CA ASP A 53 18.94 -3.90 -14.94
C ASP A 53 17.49 -4.28 -15.31
N GLY A 54 16.57 -3.32 -15.17
CA GLY A 54 15.19 -3.48 -15.64
C GLY A 54 14.35 -4.48 -14.85
N ARG A 55 14.69 -4.79 -13.58
CA ARG A 55 13.89 -5.68 -12.75
C ARG A 55 12.53 -5.06 -12.43
N ALA A 56 11.49 -5.53 -13.11
CA ALA A 56 10.10 -5.18 -12.87
C ALA A 56 9.39 -6.23 -12.00
N SER A 57 8.28 -5.81 -11.39
CA SER A 57 7.39 -6.70 -10.61
C SER A 57 6.75 -7.75 -11.50
N THR A 58 6.73 -9.00 -11.07
CA THR A 58 6.13 -10.12 -11.80
C THR A 58 4.60 -10.09 -11.71
N PRO A 59 3.88 -10.74 -12.66
CA PRO A 59 2.41 -10.87 -12.56
C PRO A 59 1.94 -11.54 -11.27
N LEU A 60 2.72 -12.48 -10.71
CA LEU A 60 2.41 -13.13 -9.44
C LEU A 60 2.53 -12.16 -8.26
N GLU A 61 3.55 -11.30 -8.26
CA GLU A 61 3.73 -10.27 -7.25
C GLU A 61 2.63 -9.21 -7.33
N LEU A 62 2.19 -8.83 -8.53
CA LEU A 62 1.05 -7.92 -8.72
C LEU A 62 -0.27 -8.54 -8.21
N LEU A 63 -0.49 -9.83 -8.46
CA LEU A 63 -1.66 -10.54 -7.94
C LEU A 63 -1.60 -10.61 -6.41
N PHE A 64 -0.42 -10.82 -5.84
CA PHE A 64 -0.21 -10.79 -4.39
C PHE A 64 -0.59 -9.43 -3.81
N ASP A 65 -0.12 -8.33 -4.39
CA ASP A 65 -0.46 -6.96 -3.97
C ASP A 65 -1.97 -6.71 -4.04
N LEU A 66 -2.63 -7.13 -5.12
CA LEU A 66 -4.08 -7.03 -5.27
C LEU A 66 -4.85 -7.80 -4.20
N THR A 67 -4.34 -8.94 -3.73
CA THR A 67 -4.99 -9.69 -2.66
C THR A 67 -5.04 -8.90 -1.35
N PHE A 68 -4.02 -8.10 -1.06
CA PHE A 68 -3.98 -7.23 0.11
C PHE A 68 -4.95 -6.06 0.07
N VAL A 69 -5.40 -5.64 -1.13
CA VAL A 69 -6.44 -4.60 -1.27
C VAL A 69 -7.70 -4.99 -0.51
N VAL A 70 -8.10 -6.27 -0.57
CA VAL A 70 -9.28 -6.76 0.14
C VAL A 70 -9.17 -6.52 1.65
N ALA A 71 -8.00 -6.81 2.23
CA ALA A 71 -7.76 -6.58 3.65
C ALA A 71 -7.72 -5.08 4.00
N VAL A 72 -7.08 -4.26 3.14
CA VAL A 72 -7.05 -2.79 3.30
C VAL A 72 -8.45 -2.19 3.22
N ALA A 73 -9.25 -2.63 2.24
CA ALA A 73 -10.64 -2.18 2.06
C ALA A 73 -11.48 -2.49 3.30
N LEU A 74 -11.40 -3.71 3.82
CA LEU A 74 -12.14 -4.10 5.03
C LEU A 74 -11.67 -3.31 6.25
N ALA A 75 -10.35 -3.09 6.42
CA ALA A 75 -9.84 -2.27 7.53
C ALA A 75 -10.30 -0.81 7.43
N ALA A 76 -10.36 -0.24 6.22
CA ALA A 76 -10.89 1.10 5.99
C ALA A 76 -12.41 1.18 6.25
N ALA A 77 -13.16 0.15 5.86
CA ALA A 77 -14.60 0.07 6.11
C ALA A 77 -14.90 -0.01 7.62
N GLU A 78 -14.19 -0.85 8.38
CA GLU A 78 -14.35 -0.92 9.84
C GLU A 78 -13.95 0.40 10.51
N LEU A 79 -12.87 1.05 10.04
CA LEU A 79 -12.51 2.38 10.53
C LEU A 79 -13.64 3.38 10.29
N HIS A 80 -14.23 3.39 9.08
CA HIS A 80 -15.37 4.25 8.77
C HIS A 80 -16.55 3.98 9.72
N HIS A 81 -16.95 2.72 9.89
CA HIS A 81 -18.07 2.36 10.76
C HIS A 81 -17.83 2.80 12.22
N ALA A 82 -16.67 2.51 12.79
CA ALA A 82 -16.35 2.89 14.16
C ALA A 82 -16.26 4.42 14.36
N LEU A 83 -15.75 5.16 13.36
CA LEU A 83 -15.76 6.63 13.39
C LEU A 83 -17.18 7.21 13.29
N ALA A 84 -18.09 6.55 12.57
CA ALA A 84 -19.48 6.96 12.46
C ALA A 84 -20.29 6.72 13.76
N GLU A 85 -19.78 5.90 14.69
CA GLU A 85 -20.35 5.64 16.03
C GLU A 85 -19.75 6.55 17.13
N ASP A 86 -18.90 7.54 16.75
CA ASP A 86 -18.25 8.52 17.65
C ASP A 86 -17.29 7.90 18.69
N ASP A 87 -16.76 6.69 18.41
CA ASP A 87 -15.71 6.04 19.23
C ASP A 87 -14.34 6.10 18.53
N ALA A 88 -13.81 7.31 18.40
CA ALA A 88 -12.54 7.55 17.72
C ALA A 88 -11.35 6.82 18.34
N ALA A 89 -11.33 6.62 19.66
CA ALA A 89 -10.21 5.97 20.35
C ALA A 89 -10.15 4.47 20.01
N HIS A 90 -11.29 3.80 20.06
CA HIS A 90 -11.43 2.40 19.66
C HIS A 90 -11.14 2.22 18.18
N ALA A 91 -11.73 3.07 17.33
CA ALA A 91 -11.53 3.06 15.88
C ALA A 91 -10.04 3.15 15.50
N VAL A 92 -9.31 4.12 16.06
CA VAL A 92 -7.88 4.32 15.75
C VAL A 92 -7.02 3.18 16.28
N ALA A 93 -7.29 2.68 17.51
CA ALA A 93 -6.52 1.58 18.08
C ALA A 93 -6.72 0.27 17.29
N GLY A 94 -7.96 -0.08 16.96
CA GLY A 94 -8.30 -1.25 16.15
C GLY A 94 -7.67 -1.16 14.75
N TYR A 95 -7.84 0.00 14.11
CA TYR A 95 -7.28 0.26 12.80
C TYR A 95 -5.74 0.14 12.79
N ALA A 96 -5.06 0.78 13.72
CA ALA A 96 -3.61 0.71 13.80
C ALA A 96 -3.11 -0.73 13.98
N ALA A 97 -3.76 -1.51 14.86
CA ALA A 97 -3.38 -2.89 15.12
C ALA A 97 -3.61 -3.80 13.90
N VAL A 98 -4.78 -3.70 13.26
CA VAL A 98 -5.14 -4.51 12.08
C VAL A 98 -4.29 -4.11 10.88
N PHE A 99 -4.16 -2.80 10.62
CA PHE A 99 -3.37 -2.31 9.49
C PHE A 99 -1.88 -2.68 9.61
N PHE A 100 -1.34 -2.72 10.85
CA PHE A 100 0.01 -3.24 11.08
C PHE A 100 0.12 -4.70 10.61
N GLY A 101 -0.83 -5.54 10.96
CA GLY A 101 -0.86 -6.94 10.53
C GLY A 101 -0.88 -7.07 8.99
N ILE A 102 -1.75 -6.33 8.33
CA ILE A 102 -1.87 -6.31 6.86
C ILE A 102 -0.55 -5.87 6.21
N TRP A 103 -0.08 -4.68 6.57
CA TRP A 103 1.11 -4.09 6.00
C TRP A 103 2.37 -4.92 6.25
N TRP A 104 2.55 -5.43 7.47
CA TRP A 104 3.73 -6.20 7.82
C TRP A 104 3.81 -7.56 7.11
N ALA A 105 2.67 -8.21 6.90
CA ALA A 105 2.62 -9.42 6.08
C ALA A 105 3.05 -9.14 4.64
N TRP A 106 2.57 -8.04 4.05
CA TRP A 106 2.94 -7.59 2.72
C TRP A 106 4.43 -7.26 2.61
N VAL A 107 4.99 -6.52 3.57
CA VAL A 107 6.42 -6.17 3.63
C VAL A 107 7.29 -7.42 3.62
N ASN A 108 6.99 -8.39 4.49
CA ASN A 108 7.81 -9.60 4.61
C ASN A 108 7.90 -10.39 3.31
N PHE A 109 6.80 -10.54 2.57
CA PHE A 109 6.82 -11.20 1.27
C PHE A 109 7.53 -10.33 0.22
N THR A 110 7.27 -9.04 0.18
CA THR A 110 7.87 -8.11 -0.80
C THR A 110 9.39 -8.13 -0.74
N TRP A 111 9.96 -8.10 0.45
CA TRP A 111 11.42 -8.15 0.63
C TRP A 111 11.99 -9.54 0.33
N PHE A 112 11.27 -10.63 0.70
CA PHE A 112 11.64 -11.98 0.32
C PHE A 112 11.66 -12.13 -1.22
N ALA A 113 10.61 -11.73 -1.89
CA ALA A 113 10.47 -11.83 -3.34
C ALA A 113 11.55 -11.01 -4.06
N SER A 114 11.88 -9.81 -3.55
CA SER A 114 12.96 -9.00 -4.12
C SER A 114 14.30 -9.73 -4.10
N ALA A 115 14.57 -10.53 -3.07
CA ALA A 115 15.84 -11.25 -2.90
C ALA A 115 15.85 -12.64 -3.54
N TYR A 116 14.71 -13.35 -3.61
CA TYR A 116 14.68 -14.79 -3.89
C TYR A 116 13.57 -15.25 -4.83
N ASP A 117 12.96 -14.35 -5.61
CA ASP A 117 11.99 -14.77 -6.62
C ASP A 117 12.62 -15.73 -7.64
N THR A 118 12.08 -16.94 -7.73
CA THR A 118 12.48 -17.98 -8.68
C THR A 118 11.42 -18.26 -9.73
N ASP A 119 10.21 -17.80 -9.50
CA ASP A 119 9.02 -18.00 -10.37
C ASP A 119 8.81 -19.45 -10.84
N ASP A 120 9.22 -20.44 -10.01
CA ASP A 120 8.97 -21.86 -10.25
C ASP A 120 7.68 -22.36 -9.56
N VAL A 121 7.26 -23.59 -9.87
CA VAL A 121 5.99 -24.13 -9.36
C VAL A 121 5.90 -24.13 -7.83
N PRO A 122 6.90 -24.60 -7.06
CA PRO A 122 6.86 -24.55 -5.59
C PRO A 122 6.77 -23.11 -5.05
N TYR A 123 7.49 -22.14 -5.66
CA TYR A 123 7.42 -20.75 -5.30
C TYR A 123 6.00 -20.19 -5.50
N ARG A 124 5.42 -20.42 -6.67
CA ARG A 124 4.05 -19.98 -6.99
C ARG A 124 3.02 -20.58 -6.04
N ILE A 125 3.08 -21.89 -5.76
CA ILE A 125 2.14 -22.54 -4.83
C ILE A 125 2.25 -21.93 -3.44
N LEU A 126 3.46 -21.75 -2.88
CA LEU A 126 3.64 -21.17 -1.56
C LEU A 126 3.17 -19.70 -1.51
N THR A 127 3.34 -18.96 -2.59
CA THR A 127 2.82 -17.59 -2.71
C THR A 127 1.29 -17.57 -2.75
N LEU A 128 0.65 -18.48 -3.49
CA LEU A 128 -0.82 -18.63 -3.51
C LEU A 128 -1.37 -19.06 -2.14
N VAL A 129 -0.65 -19.92 -1.41
CA VAL A 129 -1.00 -20.28 -0.01
C VAL A 129 -0.95 -19.03 0.89
N GLN A 130 0.06 -18.16 0.72
CA GLN A 130 0.11 -16.89 1.46
C GLN A 130 -1.09 -16.00 1.11
N MET A 131 -1.47 -15.88 -0.17
CA MET A 131 -2.67 -15.13 -0.57
C MET A 131 -3.94 -15.70 0.10
N GLY A 132 -4.07 -17.04 0.18
CA GLY A 132 -5.15 -17.68 0.95
C GLY A 132 -5.13 -17.27 2.42
N GLY A 133 -3.96 -17.18 3.03
CA GLY A 133 -3.78 -16.69 4.40
C GLY A 133 -4.20 -15.23 4.58
N VAL A 134 -3.95 -14.36 3.58
CA VAL A 134 -4.41 -12.96 3.57
C VAL A 134 -5.94 -12.90 3.61
N LEU A 135 -6.64 -13.74 2.84
CA LEU A 135 -8.10 -13.76 2.83
C LEU A 135 -8.66 -14.24 4.19
N VAL A 136 -8.01 -15.21 4.84
CA VAL A 136 -8.38 -15.64 6.20
C VAL A 136 -8.13 -14.51 7.21
N LEU A 137 -6.99 -13.80 7.11
CA LEU A 137 -6.73 -12.61 7.92
C LEU A 137 -7.83 -11.57 7.72
N ALA A 138 -8.17 -11.26 6.47
CA ALA A 138 -9.18 -10.29 6.10
C ALA A 138 -10.55 -10.62 6.71
N ALA A 139 -10.95 -11.90 6.69
CA ALA A 139 -12.18 -12.36 7.33
C ALA A 139 -12.21 -12.18 8.86
N GLY A 140 -11.05 -12.04 9.50
CA GLY A 140 -10.94 -11.78 10.94
C GLY A 140 -10.98 -10.30 11.32
N ILE A 141 -10.95 -9.37 10.36
CA ILE A 141 -10.87 -7.93 10.61
C ILE A 141 -12.06 -7.40 11.44
N PRO A 142 -13.34 -7.71 11.11
CA PRO A 142 -14.46 -7.21 11.91
C PRO A 142 -14.37 -7.63 13.38
N ALA A 143 -14.06 -8.91 13.66
CA ALA A 143 -13.93 -9.39 15.03
C ALA A 143 -12.76 -8.74 15.78
N ALA A 144 -11.67 -8.43 15.09
CA ALA A 144 -10.52 -7.73 15.66
C ALA A 144 -10.86 -6.27 16.00
N PHE A 145 -11.72 -5.60 15.22
CA PHE A 145 -12.22 -4.26 15.52
C PHE A 145 -13.23 -4.29 16.67
N ASP A 146 -14.32 -5.06 16.54
CA ASP A 146 -15.45 -5.01 17.49
C ASP A 146 -15.09 -5.46 18.90
N ARG A 147 -14.28 -6.50 19.01
CA ARG A 147 -14.03 -7.21 20.27
C ARG A 147 -12.55 -7.39 20.61
N PHE A 148 -11.65 -6.83 19.81
CA PHE A 148 -10.21 -7.10 19.88
C PHE A 148 -9.88 -8.62 19.84
N ASP A 149 -10.72 -9.41 19.14
CA ASP A 149 -10.49 -10.83 18.90
C ASP A 149 -9.65 -11.02 17.64
N PHE A 150 -8.36 -11.22 17.86
CA PHE A 150 -7.38 -11.45 16.79
C PHE A 150 -7.22 -12.91 16.38
N THR A 151 -8.06 -13.82 16.86
CA THR A 151 -7.90 -15.27 16.63
C THR A 151 -7.84 -15.61 15.13
N THR A 152 -8.82 -15.15 14.34
CA THR A 152 -8.87 -15.42 12.88
C THR A 152 -7.74 -14.69 12.16
N VAL A 153 -7.38 -13.47 12.57
CA VAL A 153 -6.23 -12.73 12.04
C VAL A 153 -4.95 -13.53 12.25
N VAL A 154 -4.72 -14.06 13.46
CA VAL A 154 -3.54 -14.86 13.78
C VAL A 154 -3.54 -16.18 12.99
N ILE A 155 -4.68 -16.83 12.77
CA ILE A 155 -4.77 -18.04 11.91
C ILE A 155 -4.32 -17.71 10.48
N GLY A 156 -4.82 -16.63 9.88
CA GLY A 156 -4.36 -16.16 8.57
C GLY A 156 -2.86 -15.90 8.54
N TYR A 157 -2.34 -15.28 9.58
CA TYR A 157 -0.90 -15.04 9.77
C TYR A 157 -0.09 -16.33 9.83
N VAL A 158 -0.55 -17.33 10.59
CA VAL A 158 0.10 -18.67 10.67
C VAL A 158 0.20 -19.29 9.28
N ILE A 159 -0.86 -19.28 8.50
CA ILE A 159 -0.87 -19.82 7.12
C ILE A 159 0.20 -19.12 6.27
N MET A 160 0.22 -17.79 6.29
CA MET A 160 1.21 -16.99 5.53
C MET A 160 2.64 -17.28 6.00
N ARG A 161 2.87 -17.32 7.32
CA ARG A 161 4.19 -17.51 7.90
C ARG A 161 4.75 -18.91 7.66
N LEU A 162 3.92 -19.95 7.70
CA LEU A 162 4.35 -21.31 7.37
C LEU A 162 4.85 -21.41 5.93
N ALA A 163 4.13 -20.80 4.99
CA ALA A 163 4.55 -20.75 3.59
C ALA A 163 5.84 -19.93 3.43
N LEU A 164 5.93 -18.75 4.04
CA LEU A 164 7.12 -17.88 3.97
C LEU A 164 8.34 -18.52 4.61
N VAL A 165 8.21 -19.14 5.80
CA VAL A 165 9.30 -19.87 6.47
C VAL A 165 9.78 -21.03 5.61
N THR A 166 8.88 -21.74 4.93
CA THR A 166 9.24 -22.81 3.98
C THR A 166 10.09 -22.24 2.84
N GLN A 167 9.75 -21.07 2.32
CA GLN A 167 10.54 -20.38 1.29
C GLN A 167 11.91 -19.93 1.83
N TRP A 168 12.00 -19.36 3.04
CA TRP A 168 13.28 -19.01 3.68
C TRP A 168 14.17 -20.23 3.91
N LEU A 169 13.61 -21.36 4.37
CA LEU A 169 14.35 -22.63 4.56
C LEU A 169 14.82 -23.22 3.25
N ARG A 170 14.03 -23.06 2.17
CA ARG A 170 14.43 -23.45 0.84
C ARG A 170 15.63 -22.60 0.36
N ALA A 171 15.55 -21.27 0.51
CA ALA A 171 16.65 -20.37 0.19
C ALA A 171 17.92 -20.73 0.98
N ALA A 172 17.79 -21.05 2.28
CA ALA A 172 18.91 -21.46 3.11
C ALA A 172 19.60 -22.77 2.64
N ARG A 173 18.83 -23.67 2.03
CA ARG A 173 19.39 -24.94 1.48
C ARG A 173 20.03 -24.74 0.12
N GLU A 174 19.41 -23.91 -0.74
CA GLU A 174 19.78 -23.80 -2.15
C GLU A 174 20.78 -22.65 -2.42
N HIS A 175 20.91 -21.66 -1.48
CA HIS A 175 21.86 -20.54 -1.54
C HIS A 175 22.79 -20.52 -0.31
N PRO A 176 23.91 -21.25 -0.32
CA PRO A 176 24.83 -21.37 0.81
C PRO A 176 25.42 -20.03 1.28
N GLU A 177 25.66 -19.10 0.36
CA GLU A 177 26.24 -17.79 0.66
C GLU A 177 25.31 -16.91 1.52
N GLY A 178 23.98 -16.98 1.28
CA GLY A 178 22.94 -16.28 2.03
C GLY A 178 22.40 -17.04 3.24
N ARG A 179 22.90 -18.27 3.50
CA ARG A 179 22.32 -19.21 4.45
C ARG A 179 22.16 -18.66 5.87
N SER A 180 23.11 -17.88 6.36
CA SER A 180 23.05 -17.34 7.72
C SER A 180 21.90 -16.35 7.89
N GLY A 181 21.69 -15.45 6.92
CA GLY A 181 20.59 -14.47 6.93
C GLY A 181 19.23 -15.15 6.78
N THR A 182 19.09 -16.06 5.80
CA THR A 182 17.84 -16.78 5.55
C THR A 182 17.42 -17.68 6.72
N LEU A 183 18.36 -18.31 7.43
CA LEU A 183 18.05 -19.07 8.65
C LEU A 183 17.64 -18.15 9.82
N ARG A 184 18.22 -16.95 9.97
CA ARG A 184 17.77 -15.97 10.97
C ARG A 184 16.34 -15.51 10.70
N TYR A 185 16.01 -15.21 9.42
CA TYR A 185 14.63 -14.91 9.05
C TYR A 185 13.69 -16.08 9.39
N ALA A 186 14.02 -17.31 8.99
CA ALA A 186 13.19 -18.46 9.28
C ALA A 186 13.00 -18.67 10.80
N ALA A 187 14.07 -18.58 11.60
CA ALA A 187 14.02 -18.75 13.04
C ALA A 187 13.26 -17.61 13.73
N GLY A 188 13.57 -16.35 13.38
CA GLY A 188 12.94 -15.16 13.97
C GLY A 188 11.44 -15.11 13.68
N VAL A 189 11.05 -15.29 12.41
CA VAL A 189 9.64 -15.34 12.00
C VAL A 189 8.89 -16.47 12.72
N THR A 190 9.50 -17.67 12.85
CA THR A 190 8.88 -18.79 13.57
C THR A 190 8.71 -18.48 15.05
N ALA A 191 9.75 -17.96 15.71
CA ALA A 191 9.71 -17.65 17.14
C ALA A 191 8.65 -16.59 17.46
N VAL A 192 8.60 -15.50 16.67
CA VAL A 192 7.61 -14.43 16.87
C VAL A 192 6.20 -14.93 16.55
N GLN A 193 6.03 -15.80 15.54
CA GLN A 193 4.73 -16.38 15.23
C GLN A 193 4.20 -17.27 16.37
N LEU A 194 5.05 -18.07 17.00
CA LEU A 194 4.67 -18.84 18.19
C LEU A 194 4.26 -17.93 19.35
N ALA A 195 4.97 -16.82 19.53
CA ALA A 195 4.62 -15.83 20.54
C ALA A 195 3.29 -15.10 20.23
N TRP A 196 2.96 -14.83 18.94
CA TRP A 196 1.63 -14.32 18.55
C TRP A 196 0.51 -15.29 18.88
N ILE A 197 0.72 -16.59 18.69
CA ILE A 197 -0.24 -17.62 19.13
C ILE A 197 -0.37 -17.56 20.65
N GLY A 198 0.74 -17.56 21.39
CA GLY A 198 0.73 -17.47 22.84
C GLY A 198 0.03 -16.23 23.40
N ARG A 199 0.12 -15.09 22.69
CA ARG A 199 -0.56 -13.84 23.07
C ARG A 199 -2.09 -13.97 23.10
N LEU A 200 -2.69 -14.86 22.33
CA LEU A 200 -4.16 -15.03 22.32
C LEU A 200 -4.75 -15.39 23.68
N TRP A 201 -3.94 -15.92 24.60
CA TRP A 201 -4.36 -16.21 26.00
C TRP A 201 -4.10 -15.06 26.97
N LEU A 202 -3.55 -13.92 26.53
CA LEU A 202 -3.30 -12.76 27.40
C LEU A 202 -4.51 -11.83 27.41
N PRO A 203 -5.18 -11.62 28.57
CA PRO A 203 -6.35 -10.74 28.65
C PRO A 203 -5.97 -9.26 28.87
N GLY A 204 -6.87 -8.38 28.52
CA GLY A 204 -6.86 -6.95 28.89
C GLY A 204 -5.53 -6.25 28.60
N LEU A 205 -5.01 -5.52 29.57
CA LEU A 205 -3.76 -4.75 29.44
C LEU A 205 -2.55 -5.63 29.08
N ALA A 206 -2.45 -6.85 29.64
CA ALA A 206 -1.37 -7.77 29.32
C ALA A 206 -1.37 -8.15 27.82
N GLY A 207 -2.56 -8.30 27.22
CA GLY A 207 -2.73 -8.52 25.79
C GLY A 207 -2.22 -7.35 24.93
N TRP A 208 -2.45 -6.11 25.36
CA TRP A 208 -1.95 -4.91 24.66
C TRP A 208 -0.44 -4.72 24.81
N ILE A 209 0.11 -4.94 26.01
CA ILE A 209 1.55 -4.92 26.23
C ILE A 209 2.21 -6.00 25.40
N GLY A 210 1.65 -7.23 25.38
CA GLY A 210 2.11 -8.32 24.54
C GLY A 210 2.09 -7.98 23.05
N PHE A 211 1.01 -7.32 22.60
CA PHE A 211 0.91 -6.85 21.21
C PHE A 211 2.05 -5.89 20.86
N ALA A 212 2.26 -4.84 21.66
CA ALA A 212 3.33 -3.87 21.42
C ALA A 212 4.71 -4.50 21.46
N ALA A 213 4.97 -5.41 22.40
CA ALA A 213 6.22 -6.17 22.49
C ALA A 213 6.46 -7.05 21.24
N LEU A 214 5.40 -7.70 20.74
CA LEU A 214 5.49 -8.53 19.54
C LEU A 214 5.64 -7.71 18.26
N VAL A 215 5.03 -6.54 18.16
CA VAL A 215 5.31 -5.58 17.08
C VAL A 215 6.80 -5.22 17.07
N ALA A 216 7.37 -4.86 18.22
CA ALA A 216 8.80 -4.56 18.33
C ALA A 216 9.67 -5.77 17.95
N ALA A 217 9.29 -6.98 18.36
CA ALA A 217 9.98 -8.21 17.99
C ALA A 217 9.92 -8.48 16.48
N GLU A 218 8.75 -8.32 15.85
CA GLU A 218 8.58 -8.45 14.38
C GLU A 218 9.52 -7.49 13.64
N LEU A 219 9.56 -6.22 14.03
CA LEU A 219 10.45 -5.21 13.44
C LEU A 219 11.93 -5.52 13.72
N GLY A 220 12.22 -6.19 14.82
CA GLY A 220 13.57 -6.63 15.19
C GLY A 220 14.10 -7.79 14.34
N VAL A 221 13.24 -8.67 13.81
CA VAL A 221 13.68 -9.84 13.02
C VAL A 221 14.49 -9.44 11.77
N PRO A 222 14.02 -8.56 10.88
CA PRO A 222 14.83 -8.12 9.74
C PRO A 222 16.11 -7.40 10.17
N ALA A 223 16.04 -6.53 11.19
CA ALA A 223 17.21 -5.86 11.71
C ALA A 223 18.27 -6.87 12.20
N TRP A 224 17.87 -7.87 12.97
CA TRP A 224 18.77 -8.95 13.40
C TRP A 224 19.32 -9.76 12.20
N ALA A 225 18.50 -10.09 11.21
CA ALA A 225 18.93 -10.88 10.06
C ALA A 225 19.91 -10.12 9.17
N GLU A 226 19.65 -8.83 8.89
CA GLU A 226 20.45 -8.00 7.98
C GLU A 226 21.72 -7.42 8.62
N PHE A 227 21.66 -6.95 9.87
CA PHE A 227 22.84 -6.32 10.53
C PHE A 227 23.79 -7.31 11.17
N ALA A 228 23.35 -8.53 11.52
CA ALA A 228 24.20 -9.52 12.18
C ALA A 228 25.02 -10.40 11.21
N GLY A 229 25.00 -10.13 9.91
CA GLY A 229 25.69 -10.91 8.90
C GLY A 229 25.72 -10.28 7.53
N ARG A 230 25.80 -11.12 6.49
CA ARG A 230 25.70 -10.64 5.11
C ARG A 230 24.21 -10.31 4.81
N SER A 231 23.96 -9.10 4.35
CA SER A 231 22.65 -8.64 3.91
C SER A 231 22.08 -9.54 2.80
N THR A 232 20.76 -9.69 2.76
CA THR A 232 20.08 -10.36 1.66
C THR A 232 20.21 -9.56 0.37
N SER A 233 20.11 -10.24 -0.78
CA SER A 233 20.33 -9.66 -2.11
C SER A 233 19.06 -9.00 -2.68
N TRP A 234 18.38 -8.14 -1.88
CA TRP A 234 17.23 -7.40 -2.36
C TRP A 234 17.61 -6.31 -3.36
N HIS A 235 16.72 -5.97 -4.30
CA HIS A 235 16.95 -5.02 -5.36
C HIS A 235 16.27 -3.67 -5.05
N PRO A 236 17.01 -2.53 -4.96
CA PRO A 236 16.45 -1.23 -4.58
C PRO A 236 15.34 -0.72 -5.50
N GLY A 237 15.53 -0.83 -6.82
CA GLY A 237 14.54 -0.42 -7.81
C GLY A 237 13.25 -1.21 -7.71
N HIS A 238 13.36 -2.54 -7.51
CA HIS A 238 12.21 -3.41 -7.34
C HIS A 238 11.42 -3.10 -6.04
N ILE A 239 12.11 -2.84 -4.94
CA ILE A 239 11.45 -2.44 -3.67
C ILE A 239 10.70 -1.11 -3.86
N THR A 240 11.33 -0.09 -4.45
CA THR A 240 10.64 1.20 -4.68
C THR A 240 9.46 1.08 -5.64
N GLU A 241 9.58 0.26 -6.67
CA GLU A 241 8.46 -0.04 -7.58
C GLU A 241 7.30 -0.70 -6.83
N ARG A 242 7.55 -1.74 -6.02
CA ARG A 242 6.51 -2.43 -5.24
C ARG A 242 5.80 -1.50 -4.27
N TYR A 243 6.53 -0.63 -3.56
CA TYR A 243 5.93 0.37 -2.67
C TYR A 243 5.08 1.39 -3.44
N GLY A 244 5.55 1.81 -4.64
CA GLY A 244 4.77 2.65 -5.55
C GLY A 244 3.49 1.98 -6.03
N LEU A 245 3.56 0.72 -6.47
CA LEU A 245 2.40 -0.07 -6.90
C LEU A 245 1.39 -0.25 -5.77
N PHE A 246 1.84 -0.55 -4.55
CA PHE A 246 0.96 -0.66 -3.39
C PHE A 246 0.29 0.68 -3.06
N THR A 247 1.01 1.82 -3.21
CA THR A 247 0.41 3.16 -3.08
C THR A 247 -0.73 3.36 -4.08
N ILE A 248 -0.52 3.01 -5.37
CA ILE A 248 -1.57 3.13 -6.41
C ILE A 248 -2.78 2.27 -6.05
N ILE A 249 -2.55 1.06 -5.56
CA ILE A 249 -3.60 0.13 -5.17
C ILE A 249 -4.43 0.68 -4.02
N VAL A 250 -3.79 1.20 -2.96
CA VAL A 250 -4.49 1.82 -1.81
C VAL A 250 -5.25 3.09 -2.24
N LEU A 251 -4.67 3.92 -3.12
CA LEU A 251 -5.38 5.09 -3.68
C LEU A 251 -6.59 4.67 -4.54
N GLY A 252 -6.46 3.58 -5.30
CA GLY A 252 -7.58 3.00 -6.05
C GLY A 252 -8.73 2.57 -5.16
N GLU A 253 -8.43 2.00 -3.98
CA GLU A 253 -9.43 1.65 -2.97
C GLU A 253 -10.15 2.89 -2.43
N VAL A 254 -9.43 3.98 -2.18
CA VAL A 254 -10.05 5.25 -1.75
C VAL A 254 -11.03 5.77 -2.81
N ILE A 255 -10.69 5.69 -4.10
CA ILE A 255 -11.58 6.09 -5.20
C ILE A 255 -12.83 5.19 -5.21
N SER A 256 -12.66 3.88 -5.07
CA SER A 256 -13.75 2.91 -5.01
C SER A 256 -14.70 3.21 -3.83
N ALA A 257 -14.14 3.46 -2.65
CA ALA A 257 -14.88 3.79 -1.45
C ALA A 257 -15.73 5.06 -1.62
N ILE A 258 -15.17 6.12 -2.21
CA ILE A 258 -15.92 7.36 -2.51
C ILE A 258 -17.06 7.07 -3.50
N ALA A 259 -16.79 6.31 -4.56
CA ALA A 259 -17.78 5.99 -5.59
C ALA A 259 -18.96 5.20 -5.00
N ILE A 260 -18.68 4.21 -4.15
CA ILE A 260 -19.71 3.39 -3.47
C ILE A 260 -20.54 4.27 -2.50
N ALA A 261 -19.89 5.14 -1.72
CA ALA A 261 -20.57 6.04 -0.79
C ALA A 261 -21.51 7.01 -1.52
N VAL A 262 -21.07 7.59 -2.61
CA VAL A 262 -21.91 8.47 -3.46
C VAL A 262 -23.07 7.68 -4.09
N GLN A 263 -22.80 6.48 -4.62
CA GLN A 263 -23.84 5.63 -5.19
C GLN A 263 -24.92 5.27 -4.15
N SER A 264 -24.50 4.90 -2.93
CA SER A 264 -25.42 4.58 -1.83
C SER A 264 -26.27 5.76 -1.42
N ALA A 265 -25.67 6.96 -1.35
CA ALA A 265 -26.38 8.19 -1.04
C ALA A 265 -27.44 8.55 -2.11
N LEU A 266 -27.13 8.37 -3.40
CA LEU A 266 -28.07 8.57 -4.49
C LEU A 266 -29.22 7.55 -4.49
N ALA A 267 -28.88 6.27 -4.22
CA ALA A 267 -29.89 5.18 -4.16
C ALA A 267 -30.88 5.35 -3.00
N ALA A 268 -30.44 5.93 -1.88
CA ALA A 268 -31.30 6.26 -0.74
C ALA A 268 -32.28 7.43 -1.00
N GLY A 269 -32.29 7.99 -2.20
CA GLY A 269 -33.15 9.11 -2.56
C GLY A 269 -32.69 10.44 -1.94
N SER A 270 -31.50 10.48 -1.36
CA SER A 270 -30.86 11.74 -0.97
C SER A 270 -30.70 12.55 -2.24
N ALA A 271 -31.45 13.66 -2.38
CA ALA A 271 -31.23 14.57 -3.48
C ALA A 271 -29.73 14.91 -3.45
N ALA A 272 -28.99 14.51 -4.49
CA ALA A 272 -27.56 14.81 -4.58
C ALA A 272 -27.41 16.35 -4.58
N GLY A 273 -27.42 16.92 -3.37
CA GLY A 273 -27.28 18.34 -3.20
C GLY A 273 -25.88 18.76 -3.70
N PRO A 274 -25.74 20.04 -4.10
CA PRO A 274 -24.44 20.55 -4.53
C PRO A 274 -23.29 20.24 -3.56
N GLY A 275 -23.60 20.11 -2.25
CA GLY A 275 -22.64 19.75 -1.21
C GLY A 275 -22.02 18.35 -1.35
N LEU A 276 -22.83 17.34 -1.66
CA LEU A 276 -22.33 15.97 -1.86
C LEU A 276 -21.43 15.88 -3.08
N LEU A 277 -21.84 16.50 -4.20
CA LEU A 277 -21.02 16.53 -5.41
C LEU A 277 -19.71 17.30 -5.20
N THR A 278 -19.76 18.41 -4.45
CA THR A 278 -18.56 19.17 -4.10
C THR A 278 -17.61 18.37 -3.24
N ALA A 279 -18.12 17.66 -2.23
CA ALA A 279 -17.30 16.81 -1.36
C ALA A 279 -16.68 15.62 -2.12
N ALA A 280 -17.46 14.96 -3.00
CA ALA A 280 -16.98 13.86 -3.82
C ALA A 280 -15.90 14.31 -4.83
N ALA A 281 -16.12 15.41 -5.53
CA ALA A 281 -15.14 16.00 -6.45
C ALA A 281 -13.89 16.45 -5.69
N GLY A 282 -14.05 17.10 -4.53
CA GLY A 282 -12.95 17.46 -3.65
C GLY A 282 -12.16 16.25 -3.18
N GLY A 283 -12.84 15.19 -2.75
CA GLY A 283 -12.20 13.92 -2.35
C GLY A 283 -11.37 13.31 -3.49
N LEU A 284 -11.91 13.26 -4.71
CA LEU A 284 -11.19 12.76 -5.89
C LEU A 284 -9.97 13.61 -6.22
N LEU A 285 -10.10 14.92 -6.21
CA LEU A 285 -8.97 15.84 -6.44
C LEU A 285 -7.91 15.71 -5.33
N LEU A 286 -8.33 15.47 -4.08
CA LEU A 286 -7.41 15.18 -2.99
C LEU A 286 -6.59 13.90 -3.26
N VAL A 287 -7.23 12.83 -3.70
CA VAL A 287 -6.55 11.59 -4.10
C VAL A 287 -5.50 11.85 -5.19
N PHE A 288 -5.83 12.64 -6.21
CA PHE A 288 -4.89 13.01 -7.27
C PHE A 288 -3.71 13.84 -6.73
N ALA A 289 -3.96 14.77 -5.82
CA ALA A 289 -2.90 15.55 -5.18
C ALA A 289 -1.98 14.71 -4.29
N LEU A 290 -2.53 13.71 -3.55
CA LEU A 290 -1.74 12.74 -2.77
C LEU A 290 -0.91 11.86 -3.68
N TRP A 291 -1.49 11.32 -4.76
CA TRP A 291 -0.78 10.54 -5.77
C TRP A 291 0.41 11.32 -6.33
N TRP A 292 0.18 12.53 -6.80
CA TRP A 292 1.25 13.35 -7.38
C TRP A 292 2.33 13.71 -6.35
N SER A 293 1.94 14.00 -5.12
CA SER A 293 2.86 14.27 -4.02
C SER A 293 3.76 13.07 -3.71
N TYR A 294 3.26 11.86 -3.83
CA TYR A 294 4.03 10.64 -3.64
C TYR A 294 5.02 10.38 -4.78
N PHE A 295 4.56 10.47 -6.02
CA PHE A 295 5.34 10.08 -7.21
C PHE A 295 6.26 11.17 -7.78
N LYS A 296 6.26 12.38 -7.23
CA LYS A 296 7.14 13.45 -7.70
C LYS A 296 8.64 13.22 -7.44
N HIS A 297 9.01 12.30 -6.56
CA HIS A 297 10.39 11.98 -6.20
C HIS A 297 10.66 10.49 -6.41
N SER A 298 11.85 10.17 -6.96
CA SER A 298 12.33 8.78 -7.03
C SER A 298 13.22 8.47 -5.84
N ALA A 299 12.89 7.43 -5.08
CA ALA A 299 13.65 7.01 -3.90
C ALA A 299 14.77 6.01 -4.22
N THR A 300 14.84 5.49 -5.45
CA THR A 300 15.68 4.33 -5.82
C THR A 300 17.17 4.51 -5.54
N SER A 301 17.74 5.67 -5.91
CA SER A 301 19.18 5.94 -5.74
C SER A 301 19.60 6.06 -4.29
N GLN A 302 18.69 6.45 -3.42
CA GLN A 302 18.96 6.81 -2.03
C GLN A 302 18.80 5.62 -1.07
N ILE A 303 17.86 4.72 -1.35
CA ILE A 303 17.69 3.45 -0.62
C ILE A 303 18.96 2.58 -0.74
N ARG A 304 19.68 2.69 -1.84
CA ARG A 304 20.94 1.96 -2.09
C ARG A 304 22.11 2.38 -1.18
N GLN A 305 22.10 3.60 -0.66
CA GLN A 305 23.27 4.20 0.00
C GLN A 305 23.38 3.84 1.48
N SER A 306 22.30 3.52 2.17
CA SER A 306 22.31 3.30 3.62
C SER A 306 21.24 2.35 4.09
N LEU A 307 21.63 1.17 4.55
CA LEU A 307 20.73 0.17 5.11
C LEU A 307 19.85 0.73 6.27
N PRO A 308 20.37 1.49 7.26
CA PRO A 308 19.52 2.08 8.30
C PRO A 308 18.42 3.00 7.73
N TRP A 309 18.75 3.83 6.73
CA TRP A 309 17.77 4.71 6.10
C TRP A 309 16.74 3.94 5.27
N THR A 310 17.15 2.86 4.63
CA THR A 310 16.24 1.94 3.93
C THR A 310 15.19 1.40 4.89
N PHE A 311 15.60 1.00 6.10
CA PHE A 311 14.66 0.58 7.15
C PHE A 311 13.72 1.72 7.57
N VAL A 312 14.22 2.91 7.85
CA VAL A 312 13.40 4.08 8.21
C VAL A 312 12.39 4.40 7.11
N TRP A 313 12.83 4.38 5.85
CA TRP A 313 11.98 4.62 4.69
C TRP A 313 10.89 3.54 4.57
N ALA A 314 11.28 2.28 4.61
CA ALA A 314 10.35 1.15 4.51
C ALA A 314 9.32 1.17 5.64
N LEU A 315 9.77 1.36 6.90
CA LEU A 315 8.90 1.39 8.08
C LEU A 315 8.01 2.63 8.11
N GLY A 316 8.50 3.78 7.63
CA GLY A 316 7.71 5.01 7.51
C GLY A 316 6.50 4.87 6.59
N HIS A 317 6.57 3.97 5.60
CA HIS A 317 5.43 3.69 4.72
C HIS A 317 4.24 3.02 5.40
N TYR A 318 4.41 2.44 6.59
CA TYR A 318 3.27 2.06 7.42
C TYR A 318 2.33 3.24 7.64
N LEU A 319 2.88 4.40 8.04
CA LEU A 319 2.08 5.60 8.26
C LEU A 319 1.59 6.23 6.94
N VAL A 320 2.37 6.14 5.87
CA VAL A 320 1.94 6.64 4.54
C VAL A 320 0.72 5.86 4.05
N PHE A 321 0.80 4.54 4.02
CA PHE A 321 -0.27 3.70 3.50
C PHE A 321 -1.51 3.71 4.40
N SER A 322 -1.33 3.63 5.73
CA SER A 322 -2.44 3.72 6.68
C SER A 322 -3.15 5.06 6.60
N ALA A 323 -2.41 6.16 6.44
CA ALA A 323 -2.98 7.48 6.26
C ALA A 323 -3.79 7.58 4.96
N VAL A 324 -3.27 7.07 3.83
CA VAL A 324 -4.03 7.07 2.56
C VAL A 324 -5.33 6.29 2.69
N ALA A 325 -5.29 5.08 3.24
CA ALA A 325 -6.51 4.27 3.43
C ALA A 325 -7.50 4.95 4.40
N ALA A 326 -7.00 5.60 5.48
CA ALA A 326 -7.82 6.35 6.41
C ALA A 326 -8.47 7.60 5.80
N VAL A 327 -7.85 8.24 4.77
CA VAL A 327 -8.51 9.30 3.98
C VAL A 327 -9.77 8.75 3.33
N GLY A 328 -9.75 7.55 2.79
CA GLY A 328 -10.93 6.89 2.21
C GLY A 328 -12.06 6.71 3.23
N ALA A 329 -11.75 6.18 4.41
CA ALA A 329 -12.69 6.04 5.51
C ALA A 329 -13.27 7.40 5.95
N GLY A 330 -12.41 8.42 6.08
CA GLY A 330 -12.84 9.77 6.44
C GLY A 330 -13.76 10.43 5.40
N LEU A 331 -13.49 10.23 4.12
CA LEU A 331 -14.37 10.73 3.05
C LEU A 331 -15.73 10.03 3.03
N GLN A 332 -15.82 8.75 3.43
CA GLN A 332 -17.10 8.07 3.63
C GLN A 332 -17.87 8.69 4.83
N VAL A 333 -17.18 8.99 5.96
CA VAL A 333 -17.80 9.72 7.09
C VAL A 333 -18.32 11.09 6.64
N VAL A 334 -17.59 11.81 5.77
CA VAL A 334 -18.05 13.08 5.18
C VAL A 334 -19.33 12.89 4.37
N VAL A 335 -19.40 11.85 3.53
CA VAL A 335 -20.62 11.54 2.74
C VAL A 335 -21.80 11.22 3.67
N ASP A 336 -21.60 10.38 4.68
CA ASP A 336 -22.62 10.02 5.65
C ASP A 336 -23.14 11.26 6.41
N THR A 337 -22.25 12.15 6.82
CA THR A 337 -22.62 13.40 7.52
C THR A 337 -23.44 14.33 6.62
N LEU A 338 -23.20 14.35 5.32
CA LEU A 338 -23.95 15.16 4.35
C LEU A 338 -25.31 14.56 4.00
N THR A 339 -25.48 13.25 4.16
CA THR A 339 -26.71 12.52 3.82
C THR A 339 -27.59 12.24 5.02
N HIS A 340 -26.98 12.12 6.22
CA HIS A 340 -27.63 11.77 7.50
C HIS A 340 -27.07 12.69 8.61
N ALA A 341 -27.59 13.91 8.69
CA ALA A 341 -27.06 14.99 9.53
C ALA A 341 -26.98 14.70 11.04
N ASP A 342 -27.61 13.62 11.52
CA ASP A 342 -27.77 13.33 12.95
C ASP A 342 -26.72 12.36 13.52
N ARG A 343 -25.80 11.81 12.70
CA ARG A 343 -24.86 10.79 13.18
C ARG A 343 -23.62 11.36 13.81
N VAL A 344 -22.89 12.23 13.10
CA VAL A 344 -21.65 12.86 13.61
C VAL A 344 -21.58 14.33 13.22
N GLY A 345 -20.91 15.14 14.04
CA GLY A 345 -20.77 16.56 13.77
C GLY A 345 -19.84 16.88 12.60
N SER A 346 -20.15 17.91 11.81
CA SER A 346 -19.36 18.30 10.61
C SER A 346 -17.90 18.59 10.92
N VAL A 347 -17.56 19.10 12.10
CA VAL A 347 -16.16 19.33 12.54
C VAL A 347 -15.44 18.01 12.70
N PHE A 348 -16.06 17.02 13.37
CA PHE A 348 -15.48 15.70 13.53
C PHE A 348 -15.26 15.05 12.17
N ALA A 349 -16.27 15.05 11.28
CA ALA A 349 -16.15 14.51 9.93
C ALA A 349 -15.02 15.18 9.13
N ALA A 350 -14.80 16.49 9.26
CA ALA A 350 -13.68 17.16 8.62
C ALA A 350 -12.32 16.67 9.16
N PHE A 351 -12.20 16.42 10.47
CA PHE A 351 -10.97 15.91 11.09
C PHE A 351 -10.65 14.47 10.68
N THR A 352 -11.66 13.63 10.36
CA THR A 352 -11.41 12.26 9.88
C THR A 352 -10.67 12.23 8.55
N VAL A 353 -10.74 13.32 7.76
CA VAL A 353 -9.96 13.50 6.53
C VAL A 353 -8.66 14.28 6.81
N ALA A 354 -8.74 15.36 7.57
CA ALA A 354 -7.62 16.28 7.78
C ALA A 354 -6.44 15.64 8.51
N ILE A 355 -6.71 14.81 9.54
CA ILE A 355 -5.66 14.16 10.33
C ILE A 355 -4.85 13.18 9.45
N PRO A 356 -5.45 12.24 8.72
CA PRO A 356 -4.70 11.37 7.81
C PRO A 356 -3.92 12.14 6.73
N VAL A 357 -4.51 13.19 6.14
CA VAL A 357 -3.79 14.05 5.17
C VAL A 357 -2.58 14.71 5.81
N ALA A 358 -2.70 15.25 7.01
CA ALA A 358 -1.58 15.85 7.72
C ALA A 358 -0.48 14.83 8.04
N ILE A 359 -0.84 13.62 8.49
CA ILE A 359 0.10 12.50 8.74
C ILE A 359 0.83 12.14 7.43
N PHE A 360 0.09 11.96 6.33
CA PHE A 360 0.68 11.67 5.03
C PHE A 360 1.71 12.73 4.61
N LEU A 361 1.34 14.01 4.67
CA LEU A 361 2.23 15.12 4.26
C LEU A 361 3.49 15.17 5.13
N ILE A 362 3.33 15.08 6.45
CA ILE A 362 4.47 15.16 7.40
C ILE A 362 5.40 13.98 7.20
N VAL A 363 4.87 12.75 7.18
CA VAL A 363 5.69 11.54 7.09
C VAL A 363 6.38 11.48 5.73
N LEU A 364 5.65 11.66 4.63
CA LEU A 364 6.24 11.67 3.30
C LEU A 364 7.30 12.79 3.16
N GLY A 365 7.01 13.97 3.72
CA GLY A 365 7.95 15.07 3.76
C GLY A 365 9.25 14.73 4.51
N LEU A 366 9.14 14.12 5.70
CA LEU A 366 10.29 13.69 6.48
C LEU A 366 11.12 12.62 5.77
N LEU A 367 10.45 11.64 5.11
CA LEU A 367 11.12 10.63 4.32
C LEU A 367 11.88 11.26 3.14
N ASN A 368 11.27 12.20 2.44
CA ASN A 368 11.87 12.85 1.28
C ASN A 368 13.00 13.84 1.64
N THR A 369 12.89 14.60 2.75
CA THR A 369 13.94 15.57 3.16
C THR A 369 15.24 14.90 3.53
N ARG A 370 15.19 13.65 3.99
CA ARG A 370 16.37 12.88 4.37
C ARG A 370 16.96 12.08 3.22
N MET A 371 16.18 11.89 2.16
CA MET A 371 16.53 11.07 0.99
C MET A 371 16.84 11.91 -0.26
N SER A 372 16.74 13.23 -0.21
CA SER A 372 17.05 14.12 -1.33
C SER A 372 18.37 14.82 -1.10
N ASP A 373 19.23 14.85 -2.10
CA ASP A 373 20.45 15.70 -2.11
C ASP A 373 20.12 17.20 -2.03
N GLN A 374 18.84 17.54 -2.29
CA GLN A 374 18.29 18.87 -2.06
C GLN A 374 17.27 18.82 -0.92
N PRO A 375 17.58 19.40 0.26
CA PRO A 375 16.64 19.41 1.37
C PRO A 375 15.39 20.20 0.97
N THR A 376 14.29 19.49 0.73
CA THR A 376 12.97 20.12 0.62
C THR A 376 12.71 20.83 1.95
N ALA A 377 12.44 22.14 1.88
CA ALA A 377 12.18 22.92 3.09
C ALA A 377 11.02 22.27 3.87
N SER A 378 11.26 21.82 5.09
CA SER A 378 10.24 21.20 5.96
C SER A 378 9.15 22.20 6.39
N GLY A 379 9.46 23.48 6.39
CA GLY A 379 8.55 24.56 6.79
C GLY A 379 7.22 24.60 6.00
N PRO A 380 7.23 24.63 4.66
CA PRO A 380 6.00 24.60 3.86
C PRO A 380 5.14 23.36 4.08
N ILE A 381 5.76 22.19 4.31
CA ILE A 381 5.04 20.94 4.60
C ILE A 381 4.30 21.03 5.93
N LEU A 382 5.02 21.43 6.99
CA LEU A 382 4.42 21.61 8.31
C LEU A 382 3.35 22.69 8.33
N LEU A 383 3.59 23.82 7.65
CA LEU A 383 2.59 24.87 7.49
C LEU A 383 1.33 24.35 6.80
N THR A 384 1.47 23.61 5.70
CA THR A 384 0.32 23.02 5.00
C THR A 384 -0.43 22.03 5.86
N ALA A 385 0.26 21.15 6.60
CA ALA A 385 -0.37 20.23 7.53
C ALA A 385 -1.19 20.97 8.62
N VAL A 386 -0.62 22.03 9.20
CA VAL A 386 -1.34 22.87 10.17
C VAL A 386 -2.56 23.56 9.54
N LEU A 387 -2.42 24.10 8.32
CA LEU A 387 -3.51 24.74 7.62
C LEU A 387 -4.62 23.76 7.23
N VAL A 388 -4.30 22.53 6.87
CA VAL A 388 -5.27 21.44 6.63
C VAL A 388 -6.07 21.13 7.90
N LEU A 389 -5.41 21.03 9.07
CA LEU A 389 -6.11 20.86 10.36
C LEU A 389 -6.93 22.09 10.72
N ALA A 390 -6.45 23.31 10.45
CA ALA A 390 -7.20 24.53 10.66
C ALA A 390 -8.43 24.62 9.74
N ALA A 391 -8.37 24.13 8.51
CA ALA A 391 -9.51 24.04 7.61
C ALA A 391 -10.59 23.10 8.14
N ALA A 392 -10.22 21.98 8.81
CA ALA A 392 -11.16 21.11 9.50
C ALA A 392 -11.82 21.84 10.70
N ALA A 393 -11.05 22.55 11.51
CA ALA A 393 -11.57 23.32 12.63
C ALA A 393 -12.50 24.46 12.17
N ALA A 394 -12.22 25.06 11.00
CA ALA A 394 -13.04 26.13 10.41
C ALA A 394 -14.42 25.64 9.93
N THR A 395 -14.70 24.34 9.90
CA THR A 395 -16.02 23.79 9.59
C THR A 395 -17.12 24.27 10.58
N ARG A 396 -16.74 24.92 11.67
CA ARG A 396 -17.67 25.63 12.57
C ARG A 396 -18.31 26.87 11.94
N ILE A 397 -17.65 27.47 10.93
CA ILE A 397 -18.06 28.73 10.29
C ILE A 397 -18.19 28.60 8.77
N VAL A 398 -17.66 27.53 8.18
CA VAL A 398 -17.81 27.21 6.75
C VAL A 398 -18.51 25.86 6.59
N THR A 399 -19.01 25.55 5.41
CA THR A 399 -19.64 24.26 5.15
C THR A 399 -18.61 23.14 5.05
N LEU A 400 -18.99 21.92 5.44
CA LEU A 400 -18.12 20.73 5.36
C LEU A 400 -17.55 20.49 3.93
N PRO A 401 -18.34 20.57 2.83
CA PRO A 401 -17.80 20.44 1.48
C PRO A 401 -16.75 21.50 1.15
N LEU A 402 -16.96 22.75 1.56
CA LEU A 402 -15.99 23.83 1.34
C LEU A 402 -14.68 23.59 2.08
N SER A 403 -14.73 23.04 3.30
CA SER A 403 -13.56 22.66 4.07
C SER A 403 -12.72 21.61 3.31
N ILE A 404 -13.35 20.60 2.69
CA ILE A 404 -12.64 19.62 1.84
C ILE A 404 -11.98 20.30 0.64
N VAL A 405 -12.66 21.20 -0.05
CA VAL A 405 -12.08 21.96 -1.16
C VAL A 405 -10.86 22.79 -0.71
N VAL A 406 -10.94 23.43 0.45
CA VAL A 406 -9.80 24.19 1.02
C VAL A 406 -8.61 23.25 1.27
N MET A 407 -8.82 22.06 1.83
CA MET A 407 -7.74 21.08 2.02
C MET A 407 -7.08 20.69 0.69
N VAL A 408 -7.88 20.45 -0.37
CA VAL A 408 -7.36 20.16 -1.72
C VAL A 408 -6.51 21.31 -2.24
N VAL A 409 -6.99 22.53 -2.14
CA VAL A 409 -6.27 23.73 -2.59
C VAL A 409 -4.92 23.84 -1.87
N LEU A 410 -4.91 23.67 -0.55
CA LEU A 410 -3.68 23.74 0.26
C LEU A 410 -2.64 22.67 -0.16
N VAL A 411 -3.06 21.43 -0.37
CA VAL A 411 -2.17 20.35 -0.82
C VAL A 411 -1.67 20.63 -2.25
N THR A 412 -2.54 21.13 -3.14
CA THR A 412 -2.16 21.48 -4.51
C THR A 412 -1.18 22.65 -4.55
N LEU A 413 -1.37 23.67 -3.70
CA LEU A 413 -0.43 24.81 -3.59
C LEU A 413 0.94 24.34 -3.07
N LEU A 414 0.99 23.44 -2.11
CA LEU A 414 2.25 22.82 -1.64
C LEU A 414 2.94 22.07 -2.78
N LEU A 415 2.18 21.31 -3.56
CA LEU A 415 2.70 20.59 -4.73
C LEU A 415 3.28 21.57 -5.76
N ALA A 416 2.52 22.62 -6.13
CA ALA A 416 2.95 23.65 -7.07
C ALA A 416 4.22 24.37 -6.57
N TYR A 417 4.31 24.68 -5.28
CA TYR A 417 5.51 25.26 -4.67
C TYR A 417 6.73 24.36 -4.87
N HIS A 418 6.62 23.05 -4.59
CA HIS A 418 7.74 22.12 -4.75
C HIS A 418 8.16 21.97 -6.22
N LEU A 419 7.20 21.92 -7.15
CA LEU A 419 7.50 21.85 -8.59
C LEU A 419 8.20 23.12 -9.08
N ALA A 420 7.75 24.31 -8.65
CA ALA A 420 8.39 25.57 -8.99
C ALA A 420 9.79 25.71 -8.38
N ALA A 421 10.02 25.17 -7.16
CA ALA A 421 11.34 25.15 -6.54
C ALA A 421 12.31 24.25 -7.32
N ALA A 422 11.87 23.07 -7.73
CA ALA A 422 12.69 22.14 -8.53
C ALA A 422 13.11 22.74 -9.89
N HIS A 423 12.23 23.50 -10.56
CA HIS A 423 12.57 24.20 -11.83
C HIS A 423 13.58 25.33 -11.67
N ARG A 424 13.76 25.89 -10.47
CA ARG A 424 14.76 26.96 -10.22
C ARG A 424 16.16 26.44 -9.97
N THR A 425 16.28 25.15 -9.67
CA THR A 425 17.55 24.48 -9.33
C THR A 425 18.07 23.58 -10.45
N ALA A 426 17.26 23.31 -11.47
CA ALA A 426 17.62 22.62 -12.71
C ALA A 426 18.09 23.62 -13.77
#